data_08ce5846cf0eab1b32966d6216fcaee4
#
_entry.id   08ce5846cf0eab1b32966d6216fcaee4
#
_cell.length_a   1.000
_cell.length_b   1.000
_cell.length_c   1.000
_cell.angle_alpha   90.00
_cell.angle_beta   90.00
_cell.angle_gamma   90.00
#
_symmetry.space_group_name_H-M   'P 1'
#
loop_
_entity.id
_entity.type
_entity.pdbx_description
1 polymer ?
#
loop_
_entity_poly.entity_id
_entity_poly.type
_entity_poly.pdbx_seq_one_letter_code
_entity_poly.pdbx_strand_id
1 'polypeptide(L)'
;MIELKSLTKKYGSFTAVDSIDLSVPDGELFGFLGPNGAGKTTTLRMIAGILQPTAGSIHLAGIDLDANPLAAKAKLGFIPDRPFIYEKLTGAEFLRFVAGLYGQDGDKVEHRGRELMALFDLEEWADELVESYSHGMRQKLIISSAFIHRPDVIVVDEPMVGLDPKAARILKDLFREYVRRGHTIMMSTHTLEVAEALCDRIAIIQHGKIRAVGTIQDLQAEATGGGGLEEIFLRLTGERAARDAMEVLDA
;
A
#
# COMPACT_ATOMS: atom_id res chain seq x y z
N MET A 1 9.02 -10.22 -3.82
CA MET A 1 9.71 -10.10 -2.51
C MET A 1 10.11 -8.65 -2.24
N ILE A 2 9.93 -8.19 -1.00
CA ILE A 2 10.43 -6.89 -0.49
C ILE A 2 11.36 -7.18 0.68
N GLU A 3 12.58 -6.60 0.69
CA GLU A 3 13.49 -6.68 1.83
C GLU A 3 13.91 -5.28 2.26
N LEU A 4 13.77 -5.00 3.54
CA LEU A 4 14.24 -3.78 4.19
C LEU A 4 15.32 -4.17 5.21
N LYS A 5 16.49 -3.52 5.15
CA LYS A 5 17.61 -3.79 6.08
C LYS A 5 18.00 -2.50 6.78
N SER A 6 17.79 -2.46 8.08
CA SER A 6 18.10 -1.34 9.00
C SER A 6 17.59 0.00 8.45
N LEU A 7 16.40 -0.02 7.83
CA LEU A 7 15.84 1.12 7.11
C LEU A 7 15.55 2.26 8.06
N THR A 8 16.14 3.42 7.82
CA THR A 8 16.03 4.59 8.70
C THR A 8 15.72 5.85 7.90
N LYS A 9 14.79 6.67 8.44
CA LYS A 9 14.52 8.01 7.92
C LYS A 9 14.50 9.05 9.02
N LYS A 10 15.34 10.07 8.88
CA LYS A 10 15.42 11.22 9.78
C LYS A 10 15.09 12.52 9.04
N TYR A 11 14.39 13.41 9.72
CA TYR A 11 14.13 14.77 9.29
C TYR A 11 14.68 15.72 10.38
N GLY A 12 15.90 16.21 10.19
CA GLY A 12 16.62 16.93 11.26
C GLY A 12 16.79 16.05 12.50
N SER A 13 16.27 16.46 13.64
CA SER A 13 16.29 15.71 14.90
C SER A 13 15.17 14.67 15.02
N PHE A 14 14.14 14.73 14.16
CA PHE A 14 13.01 13.81 14.20
C PHE A 14 13.31 12.52 13.42
N THR A 15 13.19 11.36 14.06
CA THR A 15 13.33 10.05 13.43
C THR A 15 11.94 9.50 13.11
N ALA A 16 11.58 9.51 11.83
CA ALA A 16 10.28 9.04 11.35
C ALA A 16 10.24 7.50 11.16
N VAL A 17 11.38 6.90 10.81
CA VAL A 17 11.56 5.45 10.68
C VAL A 17 12.91 5.12 11.30
N ASP A 18 12.96 4.16 12.21
CA ASP A 18 14.13 3.88 13.05
C ASP A 18 14.55 2.41 12.94
N SER A 19 15.51 2.16 12.04
CA SER A 19 16.16 0.87 11.84
C SER A 19 15.20 -0.30 11.66
N ILE A 20 14.32 -0.21 10.66
CA ILE A 20 13.36 -1.28 10.35
C ILE A 20 14.04 -2.38 9.53
N ASP A 21 13.93 -3.62 10.02
CA ASP A 21 14.23 -4.84 9.28
C ASP A 21 12.91 -5.56 8.99
N LEU A 22 12.65 -5.86 7.70
CA LEU A 22 11.43 -6.52 7.26
C LEU A 22 11.68 -7.33 5.99
N SER A 23 11.12 -8.53 5.93
CA SER A 23 11.09 -9.37 4.74
C SER A 23 9.65 -9.78 4.44
N VAL A 24 9.21 -9.47 3.21
CA VAL A 24 7.92 -9.89 2.64
C VAL A 24 8.23 -10.77 1.44
N PRO A 25 8.03 -12.10 1.52
CA PRO A 25 8.31 -13.05 0.45
C PRO A 25 7.39 -12.86 -0.76
N ASP A 26 7.70 -13.56 -1.84
CA ASP A 26 6.81 -13.62 -3.01
C ASP A 26 5.52 -14.38 -2.67
N GLY A 27 4.42 -13.96 -3.28
CA GLY A 27 3.10 -14.56 -3.08
C GLY A 27 2.47 -14.24 -1.72
N GLU A 28 2.83 -13.11 -1.12
CA GLU A 28 2.27 -12.67 0.17
C GLU A 28 1.54 -11.33 0.06
N LEU A 29 0.38 -11.22 0.71
CA LEU A 29 -0.30 -9.97 0.99
C LEU A 29 0.03 -9.54 2.41
N PHE A 30 0.90 -8.54 2.53
CA PHE A 30 1.45 -8.09 3.80
C PHE A 30 0.82 -6.78 4.26
N GLY A 31 0.33 -6.74 5.48
CA GLY A 31 -0.23 -5.57 6.14
C GLY A 31 0.80 -4.78 6.96
N PHE A 32 0.85 -3.47 6.77
CA PHE A 32 1.69 -2.57 7.55
C PHE A 32 0.82 -1.64 8.38
N LEU A 33 0.54 -2.04 9.63
CA LEU A 33 -0.42 -1.41 10.52
C LEU A 33 0.23 -0.46 11.50
N GLY A 34 -0.48 0.61 11.84
CA GLY A 34 -0.03 1.54 12.87
C GLY A 34 -0.89 2.79 12.92
N PRO A 35 -0.85 3.55 14.02
CA PRO A 35 -1.57 4.82 14.14
C PRO A 35 -1.04 5.87 13.15
N ASN A 36 -1.76 6.99 13.07
CA ASN A 36 -1.29 8.12 12.28
C ASN A 36 0.04 8.64 12.84
N GLY A 37 0.98 8.96 11.94
CA GLY A 37 2.33 9.39 12.34
C GLY A 37 3.27 8.26 12.77
N ALA A 38 2.87 6.98 12.72
CA ALA A 38 3.72 5.85 13.08
C ALA A 38 4.93 5.62 12.14
N GLY A 39 4.92 6.20 10.92
CA GLY A 39 5.97 6.05 9.92
C GLY A 39 5.54 5.24 8.68
N LYS A 40 4.27 4.81 8.56
CA LYS A 40 3.77 3.98 7.46
C LYS A 40 4.03 4.61 6.08
N THR A 41 3.41 5.75 5.79
CA THR A 41 3.56 6.47 4.51
C THR A 41 5.02 6.80 4.20
N THR A 42 5.83 7.15 5.22
CA THR A 42 7.27 7.40 5.07
C THR A 42 7.98 6.14 4.58
N THR A 43 7.70 5.00 5.18
CA THR A 43 8.27 3.70 4.80
C THR A 43 7.86 3.33 3.37
N LEU A 44 6.57 3.42 3.04
CA LEU A 44 6.07 3.11 1.69
C LEU A 44 6.68 4.02 0.62
N ARG A 45 6.83 5.31 0.91
CA ARG A 45 7.49 6.26 -0.03
C ARG A 45 8.98 5.97 -0.22
N MET A 46 9.67 5.44 0.79
CA MET A 46 11.04 4.97 0.63
C MET A 46 11.09 3.71 -0.24
N ILE A 47 10.20 2.75 -0.03
CA ILE A 47 10.07 1.55 -0.86
C ILE A 47 9.73 1.92 -2.32
N ALA A 48 8.87 2.91 -2.53
CA ALA A 48 8.53 3.42 -3.86
C ALA A 48 9.69 4.23 -4.52
N GLY A 49 10.79 4.46 -3.81
CA GLY A 49 11.91 5.26 -4.31
C GLY A 49 11.56 6.72 -4.58
N ILE A 50 10.50 7.23 -3.93
CA ILE A 50 10.09 8.64 -3.94
C ILE A 50 10.88 9.42 -2.89
N LEU A 51 11.22 8.75 -1.78
CA LEU A 51 11.95 9.32 -0.66
C LEU A 51 13.21 8.50 -0.42
N GLN A 52 14.36 9.15 -0.39
CA GLN A 52 15.61 8.45 -0.05
C GLN A 52 15.68 8.15 1.44
N PRO A 53 16.09 6.94 1.86
CA PRO A 53 16.40 6.63 3.25
C PRO A 53 17.61 7.45 3.73
N THR A 54 17.69 7.67 5.04
CA THR A 54 18.88 8.26 5.69
C THR A 54 19.95 7.19 5.89
N ALA A 55 19.54 5.94 6.12
CA ALA A 55 20.41 4.77 6.24
C ALA A 55 19.61 3.49 5.95
N GLY A 56 20.33 2.39 5.74
CA GLY A 56 19.75 1.09 5.40
C GLY A 56 19.58 0.89 3.91
N SER A 57 19.02 -0.26 3.50
CA SER A 57 18.82 -0.62 2.09
C SER A 57 17.45 -1.22 1.85
N ILE A 58 17.01 -1.14 0.58
CA ILE A 58 15.72 -1.66 0.11
C ILE A 58 15.98 -2.52 -1.11
N HIS A 59 15.46 -3.74 -1.12
CA HIS A 59 15.48 -4.61 -2.29
C HIS A 59 14.05 -4.94 -2.72
N LEU A 60 13.78 -4.81 -4.02
CA LEU A 60 12.50 -5.11 -4.66
C LEU A 60 12.72 -6.20 -5.71
N ALA A 61 12.00 -7.32 -5.58
CA ALA A 61 12.19 -8.49 -6.46
C ALA A 61 13.68 -8.90 -6.61
N GLY A 62 14.44 -8.81 -5.51
CA GLY A 62 15.88 -9.12 -5.47
C GLY A 62 16.81 -8.02 -5.99
N ILE A 63 16.26 -6.87 -6.44
CA ILE A 63 17.04 -5.76 -7.01
C ILE A 63 17.22 -4.67 -5.94
N ASP A 64 18.46 -4.27 -5.69
CA ASP A 64 18.78 -3.14 -4.82
C ASP A 64 18.28 -1.83 -5.45
N LEU A 65 17.42 -1.11 -4.71
CA LEU A 65 16.76 0.11 -5.18
C LEU A 65 17.72 1.29 -5.34
N ASP A 66 18.77 1.36 -4.54
CA ASP A 66 19.78 2.44 -4.64
C ASP A 66 20.77 2.18 -5.76
N ALA A 67 21.25 0.94 -5.89
CA ALA A 67 22.21 0.56 -6.93
C ALA A 67 21.58 0.54 -8.34
N ASN A 68 20.32 0.10 -8.48
CA ASN A 68 19.64 -0.07 -9.75
C ASN A 68 18.20 0.47 -9.73
N PRO A 69 17.99 1.79 -9.53
CA PRO A 69 16.67 2.35 -9.27
C PRO A 69 15.67 2.15 -10.42
N LEU A 70 16.11 2.22 -11.68
CA LEU A 70 15.22 2.01 -12.83
C LEU A 70 14.73 0.56 -12.90
N ALA A 71 15.62 -0.42 -12.72
CA ALA A 71 15.27 -1.83 -12.75
C ALA A 71 14.37 -2.22 -11.58
N ALA A 72 14.65 -1.72 -10.38
CA ALA A 72 13.82 -1.95 -9.19
C ALA A 72 12.43 -1.33 -9.35
N LYS A 73 12.33 -0.07 -9.80
CA LYS A 73 11.05 0.61 -10.05
C LYS A 73 10.24 -0.03 -11.17
N ALA A 74 10.88 -0.62 -12.18
CA ALA A 74 10.17 -1.35 -13.23
C ALA A 74 9.41 -2.58 -12.70
N LYS A 75 9.79 -3.10 -11.52
CA LYS A 75 9.13 -4.21 -10.82
C LYS A 75 8.03 -3.78 -9.85
N LEU A 76 7.85 -2.47 -9.67
CA LEU A 76 7.00 -1.90 -8.63
C LEU A 76 5.79 -1.16 -9.22
N GLY A 77 4.59 -1.50 -8.74
CA GLY A 77 3.40 -0.66 -8.81
C GLY A 77 3.20 0.07 -7.48
N PHE A 78 2.96 1.37 -7.53
CA PHE A 78 2.71 2.17 -6.33
C PHE A 78 1.35 2.86 -6.39
N ILE A 79 0.55 2.69 -5.34
CA ILE A 79 -0.75 3.33 -5.17
C ILE A 79 -0.65 4.23 -3.93
N PRO A 80 -0.55 5.55 -4.09
CA PRO A 80 -0.46 6.49 -2.97
C PRO A 80 -1.85 6.72 -2.34
N ASP A 81 -1.86 7.21 -1.09
CA ASP A 81 -3.06 7.63 -0.37
C ASP A 81 -3.78 8.81 -1.07
N ARG A 82 -3.00 9.71 -1.66
CA ARG A 82 -3.49 10.85 -2.44
C ARG A 82 -3.00 10.73 -3.88
N PRO A 83 -3.91 10.44 -4.82
CA PRO A 83 -3.53 10.29 -6.21
C PRO A 83 -3.05 11.61 -6.81
N PHE A 84 -1.90 11.55 -7.46
CA PHE A 84 -1.42 12.60 -8.34
C PHE A 84 -1.72 12.18 -9.77
N ILE A 85 -2.59 12.91 -10.48
CA ILE A 85 -3.09 12.51 -11.78
C ILE A 85 -3.07 13.69 -12.75
N TYR A 86 -2.79 13.42 -14.02
CA TYR A 86 -2.81 14.45 -15.06
C TYR A 86 -4.25 14.68 -15.53
N GLU A 87 -4.88 15.72 -15.00
CA GLU A 87 -6.30 16.01 -15.22
C GLU A 87 -6.66 16.37 -16.67
N LYS A 88 -5.68 16.78 -17.48
CA LYS A 88 -5.85 17.16 -18.89
C LYS A 88 -5.65 16.00 -19.87
N LEU A 89 -5.44 14.79 -19.37
CA LEU A 89 -5.48 13.57 -20.14
C LEU A 89 -6.86 12.90 -20.00
N THR A 90 -7.26 12.12 -21.00
CA THR A 90 -8.36 11.17 -20.83
C THR A 90 -7.92 9.98 -19.98
N GLY A 91 -8.87 9.17 -19.46
CA GLY A 91 -8.54 7.97 -18.70
C GLY A 91 -7.64 7.01 -19.48
N ALA A 92 -7.96 6.76 -20.75
CA ALA A 92 -7.17 5.90 -21.62
C ALA A 92 -5.78 6.48 -21.92
N GLU A 93 -5.69 7.78 -22.20
CA GLU A 93 -4.40 8.47 -22.41
C GLU A 93 -3.52 8.42 -21.17
N PHE A 94 -4.11 8.59 -19.97
CA PHE A 94 -3.37 8.48 -18.71
C PHE A 94 -2.78 7.08 -18.52
N LEU A 95 -3.56 6.02 -18.76
CA LEU A 95 -3.04 4.64 -18.65
C LEU A 95 -1.95 4.36 -19.69
N ARG A 96 -2.11 4.84 -20.94
CA ARG A 96 -1.09 4.73 -21.99
C ARG A 96 0.17 5.48 -21.60
N PHE A 97 0.05 6.70 -21.07
CA PHE A 97 1.17 7.49 -20.57
C PHE A 97 1.95 6.75 -19.48
N VAL A 98 1.23 6.21 -18.47
CA VAL A 98 1.88 5.45 -17.39
C VAL A 98 2.59 4.22 -17.94
N ALA A 99 1.95 3.44 -18.83
CA ALA A 99 2.59 2.27 -19.45
C ALA A 99 3.85 2.65 -20.23
N GLY A 100 3.83 3.79 -20.94
CA GLY A 100 4.98 4.33 -21.67
C GLY A 100 6.18 4.65 -20.77
N LEU A 101 5.97 5.09 -19.52
CA LEU A 101 7.04 5.29 -18.53
C LEU A 101 7.77 3.99 -18.17
N TYR A 102 7.09 2.84 -18.34
CA TYR A 102 7.64 1.49 -18.14
C TYR A 102 8.09 0.84 -19.46
N GLY A 103 8.19 1.61 -20.56
CA GLY A 103 8.61 1.13 -21.87
C GLY A 103 7.61 0.19 -22.55
N GLN A 104 6.32 0.29 -22.18
CA GLN A 104 5.25 -0.50 -22.78
C GLN A 104 4.35 0.40 -23.64
N ASP A 105 4.04 -0.05 -24.84
CA ASP A 105 3.19 0.65 -25.81
C ASP A 105 2.39 -0.31 -26.70
N GLY A 106 1.59 0.25 -27.61
CA GLY A 106 0.85 -0.45 -28.65
C GLY A 106 -0.47 -1.07 -28.17
N ASP A 107 -1.13 -1.76 -29.11
CA ASP A 107 -2.50 -2.26 -28.98
C ASP A 107 -2.75 -3.13 -27.75
N LYS A 108 -1.74 -3.90 -27.33
CA LYS A 108 -1.84 -4.78 -26.15
C LYS A 108 -1.97 -3.97 -24.84
N VAL A 109 -1.29 -2.84 -24.77
CA VAL A 109 -1.37 -1.93 -23.61
C VAL A 109 -2.72 -1.22 -23.59
N GLU A 110 -3.19 -0.77 -24.75
CA GLU A 110 -4.51 -0.14 -24.86
C GLU A 110 -5.63 -1.08 -24.46
N HIS A 111 -5.61 -2.31 -24.99
CA HIS A 111 -6.59 -3.34 -24.63
C HIS A 111 -6.56 -3.60 -23.11
N ARG A 112 -5.35 -3.80 -22.53
CA ARG A 112 -5.21 -4.00 -21.08
C ARG A 112 -5.69 -2.79 -20.27
N GLY A 113 -5.43 -1.58 -20.72
CA GLY A 113 -5.93 -0.36 -20.09
C GLY A 113 -7.45 -0.35 -20.01
N ARG A 114 -8.13 -0.67 -21.12
CA ARG A 114 -9.60 -0.78 -21.15
C ARG A 114 -10.13 -1.90 -20.28
N GLU A 115 -9.49 -3.08 -20.25
CA GLU A 115 -9.86 -4.18 -19.34
C GLU A 115 -9.75 -3.76 -17.86
N LEU A 116 -8.68 -3.04 -17.48
CA LEU A 116 -8.52 -2.52 -16.11
C LEU A 116 -9.56 -1.45 -15.76
N MET A 117 -9.92 -0.59 -16.73
CA MET A 117 -10.98 0.39 -16.52
C MET A 117 -12.36 -0.28 -16.42
N ALA A 118 -12.65 -1.27 -17.27
CA ALA A 118 -13.89 -2.04 -17.22
C ALA A 118 -14.07 -2.78 -15.88
N LEU A 119 -12.97 -3.29 -15.29
CA LEU A 119 -12.99 -3.94 -13.98
C LEU A 119 -13.56 -3.04 -12.88
N PHE A 120 -13.34 -1.72 -12.98
CA PHE A 120 -13.81 -0.71 -12.02
C PHE A 120 -15.00 0.14 -12.53
N ASP A 121 -15.72 -0.31 -13.56
CA ASP A 121 -16.84 0.41 -14.20
C ASP A 121 -16.43 1.81 -14.71
N LEU A 122 -15.24 1.93 -15.29
CA LEU A 122 -14.72 3.17 -15.87
C LEU A 122 -14.62 3.12 -17.41
N GLU A 123 -15.07 2.05 -18.08
CA GLU A 123 -14.88 1.88 -19.51
C GLU A 123 -15.59 2.99 -20.33
N GLU A 124 -16.81 3.36 -19.94
CA GLU A 124 -17.59 4.42 -20.60
C GLU A 124 -16.94 5.82 -20.43
N TRP A 125 -16.06 5.97 -19.45
CA TRP A 125 -15.33 7.20 -19.14
C TRP A 125 -13.92 7.23 -19.73
N ALA A 126 -13.52 6.18 -20.44
CA ALA A 126 -12.14 6.03 -20.91
C ALA A 126 -11.66 7.19 -21.79
N ASP A 127 -12.54 7.74 -22.59
CA ASP A 127 -12.24 8.80 -23.55
C ASP A 127 -12.64 10.21 -23.01
N GLU A 128 -13.11 10.30 -21.76
CA GLU A 128 -13.40 11.56 -21.06
C GLU A 128 -12.17 12.06 -20.29
N LEU A 129 -12.04 13.40 -20.17
CA LEU A 129 -10.94 14.01 -19.41
C LEU A 129 -11.03 13.66 -17.93
N VAL A 130 -9.87 13.36 -17.33
CA VAL A 130 -9.78 13.02 -15.90
C VAL A 130 -10.23 14.17 -14.99
N GLU A 131 -10.21 15.42 -15.46
CA GLU A 131 -10.76 16.54 -14.69
C GLU A 131 -12.26 16.39 -14.38
N SER A 132 -13.02 15.67 -15.23
CA SER A 132 -14.44 15.37 -15.03
C SER A 132 -14.71 14.22 -14.05
N TYR A 133 -13.68 13.45 -13.70
CA TYR A 133 -13.82 12.29 -12.83
C TYR A 133 -14.09 12.69 -11.37
N SER A 134 -15.00 11.98 -10.72
CA SER A 134 -15.17 12.06 -9.27
C SER A 134 -13.91 11.58 -8.53
N HIS A 135 -13.80 11.89 -7.24
CA HIS A 135 -12.67 11.41 -6.43
C HIS A 135 -12.54 9.88 -6.48
N GLY A 136 -13.64 9.15 -6.33
CA GLY A 136 -13.63 7.68 -6.41
C GLY A 136 -13.22 7.15 -7.79
N MET A 137 -13.61 7.81 -8.89
CA MET A 137 -13.20 7.44 -10.25
C MET A 137 -11.68 7.67 -10.43
N ARG A 138 -11.14 8.77 -9.92
CA ARG A 138 -9.69 9.05 -9.94
C ARG A 138 -8.92 7.99 -9.16
N GLN A 139 -9.43 7.58 -7.99
CA GLN A 139 -8.82 6.52 -7.20
C GLN A 139 -8.81 5.18 -7.96
N LYS A 140 -9.92 4.79 -8.59
CA LYS A 140 -10.02 3.59 -9.43
C LYS A 140 -9.04 3.64 -10.61
N LEU A 141 -8.88 4.79 -11.26
CA LEU A 141 -7.94 4.98 -12.37
C LEU A 141 -6.47 4.86 -11.93
N ILE A 142 -6.11 5.42 -10.76
CA ILE A 142 -4.76 5.24 -10.17
C ILE A 142 -4.49 3.79 -9.83
N ILE A 143 -5.47 3.09 -9.24
CA ILE A 143 -5.36 1.65 -8.98
C ILE A 143 -5.09 0.91 -10.30
N SER A 144 -5.88 1.17 -11.35
CA SER A 144 -5.70 0.59 -12.68
C SER A 144 -4.29 0.85 -13.23
N SER A 145 -3.78 2.07 -13.06
CA SER A 145 -2.46 2.46 -13.55
C SER A 145 -1.31 1.69 -12.87
N ALA A 146 -1.45 1.36 -11.60
CA ALA A 146 -0.43 0.59 -10.88
C ALA A 146 -0.31 -0.86 -11.38
N PHE A 147 -1.35 -1.40 -12.01
CA PHE A 147 -1.36 -2.74 -12.59
C PHE A 147 -1.02 -2.79 -14.08
N ILE A 148 -0.94 -1.65 -14.78
CA ILE A 148 -0.83 -1.61 -16.24
C ILE A 148 0.41 -2.32 -16.76
N HIS A 149 1.54 -2.16 -16.10
CA HIS A 149 2.84 -2.70 -16.48
C HIS A 149 3.15 -4.08 -15.86
N ARG A 150 2.18 -4.71 -15.15
CA ARG A 150 2.30 -6.04 -14.51
C ARG A 150 3.50 -6.13 -13.56
N PRO A 151 3.56 -5.31 -12.52
CA PRO A 151 4.68 -5.31 -11.58
C PRO A 151 4.77 -6.62 -10.79
N ASP A 152 5.96 -6.99 -10.33
CA ASP A 152 6.15 -8.14 -9.43
C ASP A 152 5.73 -7.80 -7.99
N VAL A 153 5.79 -6.50 -7.65
CA VAL A 153 5.50 -5.97 -6.31
C VAL A 153 4.51 -4.82 -6.42
N ILE A 154 3.48 -4.83 -5.60
CA ILE A 154 2.57 -3.69 -5.40
C ILE A 154 2.77 -3.13 -3.99
N VAL A 155 2.96 -1.82 -3.89
CA VAL A 155 2.96 -1.10 -2.62
C VAL A 155 1.81 -0.11 -2.62
N VAL A 156 0.97 -0.16 -1.60
CA VAL A 156 -0.25 0.67 -1.56
C VAL A 156 -0.46 1.31 -0.19
N ASP A 157 -0.74 2.60 -0.19
CA ASP A 157 -1.02 3.39 1.02
C ASP A 157 -2.53 3.62 1.13
N GLU A 158 -3.17 3.03 2.17
CA GLU A 158 -4.60 3.15 2.49
C GLU A 158 -5.55 2.82 1.31
N PRO A 159 -5.51 1.62 0.73
CA PRO A 159 -6.15 1.30 -0.56
C PRO A 159 -7.66 1.44 -0.60
N MET A 160 -8.34 1.38 0.55
CA MET A 160 -9.81 1.39 0.62
C MET A 160 -10.40 2.80 0.71
N VAL A 161 -9.56 3.81 0.96
CA VAL A 161 -10.01 5.19 1.10
C VAL A 161 -10.54 5.72 -0.25
N GLY A 162 -11.74 6.29 -0.22
CA GLY A 162 -12.37 6.89 -1.41
C GLY A 162 -13.05 5.90 -2.36
N LEU A 163 -13.05 4.59 -2.06
CA LEU A 163 -13.76 3.58 -2.83
C LEU A 163 -15.18 3.33 -2.29
N ASP A 164 -16.12 3.14 -3.20
CA ASP A 164 -17.42 2.59 -2.87
C ASP A 164 -17.32 1.09 -2.49
N PRO A 165 -18.34 0.50 -1.83
CA PRO A 165 -18.29 -0.89 -1.38
C PRO A 165 -18.05 -1.91 -2.51
N LYS A 166 -18.58 -1.63 -3.73
CA LYS A 166 -18.39 -2.49 -4.91
C LYS A 166 -16.92 -2.48 -5.35
N ALA A 167 -16.35 -1.29 -5.51
CA ALA A 167 -14.96 -1.12 -5.92
C ALA A 167 -13.98 -1.68 -4.86
N ALA A 168 -14.28 -1.48 -3.58
CA ALA A 168 -13.47 -2.05 -2.49
C ALA A 168 -13.46 -3.60 -2.54
N ARG A 169 -14.61 -4.23 -2.85
CA ARG A 169 -14.69 -5.67 -3.04
C ARG A 169 -13.87 -6.13 -4.24
N ILE A 170 -14.01 -5.47 -5.39
CA ILE A 170 -13.25 -5.76 -6.61
C ILE A 170 -11.74 -5.68 -6.33
N LEU A 171 -11.31 -4.62 -5.62
CA LEU A 171 -9.89 -4.46 -5.28
C LEU A 171 -9.38 -5.57 -4.36
N LYS A 172 -10.16 -6.00 -3.36
CA LYS A 172 -9.83 -7.13 -2.49
C LYS A 172 -9.64 -8.42 -3.30
N ASP A 173 -10.56 -8.70 -4.21
CA ASP A 173 -10.50 -9.89 -5.06
C ASP A 173 -9.31 -9.81 -6.04
N LEU A 174 -9.02 -8.63 -6.59
CA LEU A 174 -7.84 -8.38 -7.44
C LEU A 174 -6.54 -8.62 -6.66
N PHE A 175 -6.42 -8.13 -5.44
CA PHE A 175 -5.24 -8.33 -4.61
C PHE A 175 -5.01 -9.80 -4.29
N ARG A 176 -6.04 -10.53 -3.87
CA ARG A 176 -5.95 -11.97 -3.61
C ARG A 176 -5.53 -12.78 -4.84
N GLU A 177 -6.11 -12.45 -6.00
CA GLU A 177 -5.75 -13.11 -7.25
C GLU A 177 -4.30 -12.82 -7.66
N TYR A 178 -3.85 -11.56 -7.43
CA TYR A 178 -2.48 -11.15 -7.76
C TYR A 178 -1.44 -11.90 -6.91
N VAL A 179 -1.69 -12.00 -5.62
CA VAL A 179 -0.85 -12.75 -4.67
C VAL A 179 -0.86 -14.25 -5.00
N ARG A 180 -2.03 -14.82 -5.32
CA ARG A 180 -2.13 -16.24 -5.72
C ARG A 180 -1.32 -16.57 -6.97
N ARG A 181 -1.06 -15.60 -7.84
CA ARG A 181 -0.18 -15.73 -9.01
C ARG A 181 1.30 -15.57 -8.68
N GLY A 182 1.67 -15.43 -7.41
CA GLY A 182 3.04 -15.35 -6.95
C GLY A 182 3.59 -13.92 -6.84
N HIS A 183 2.75 -12.88 -7.04
CA HIS A 183 3.16 -11.49 -6.86
C HIS A 183 3.06 -11.08 -5.38
N THR A 184 3.79 -10.03 -4.99
CA THR A 184 3.81 -9.53 -3.62
C THR A 184 3.03 -8.24 -3.50
N ILE A 185 2.21 -8.11 -2.45
CA ILE A 185 1.52 -6.85 -2.13
C ILE A 185 1.87 -6.44 -0.70
N MET A 186 2.31 -5.20 -0.52
CA MET A 186 2.45 -4.56 0.79
C MET A 186 1.48 -3.40 0.89
N MET A 187 0.55 -3.46 1.83
CA MET A 187 -0.42 -2.40 2.05
C MET A 187 -0.31 -1.78 3.43
N SER A 188 -0.35 -0.45 3.52
CA SER A 188 -0.58 0.20 4.79
C SER A 188 -2.08 0.31 5.07
N THR A 189 -2.44 0.21 6.33
CA THR A 189 -3.78 0.55 6.79
C THR A 189 -3.77 0.87 8.29
N HIS A 190 -4.74 1.66 8.72
CA HIS A 190 -5.09 1.85 10.12
C HIS A 190 -6.38 1.09 10.49
N THR A 191 -7.03 0.45 9.50
CA THR A 191 -8.27 -0.30 9.67
C THR A 191 -7.97 -1.79 9.89
N LEU A 192 -8.19 -2.25 11.11
CA LEU A 192 -7.87 -3.61 11.54
C LEU A 192 -8.67 -4.66 10.77
N GLU A 193 -9.97 -4.41 10.53
CA GLU A 193 -10.85 -5.32 9.80
C GLU A 193 -10.39 -5.54 8.35
N VAL A 194 -9.79 -4.53 7.74
CA VAL A 194 -9.22 -4.66 6.39
C VAL A 194 -7.99 -5.55 6.42
N ALA A 195 -7.11 -5.36 7.42
CA ALA A 195 -5.94 -6.18 7.59
C ALA A 195 -6.29 -7.65 7.89
N GLU A 196 -7.23 -7.89 8.82
CA GLU A 196 -7.71 -9.23 9.16
C GLU A 196 -8.34 -9.96 7.97
N ALA A 197 -9.08 -9.22 7.14
CA ALA A 197 -9.76 -9.82 5.98
C ALA A 197 -8.84 -10.14 4.82
N LEU A 198 -7.68 -9.48 4.69
CA LEU A 198 -6.86 -9.53 3.48
C LEU A 198 -5.46 -10.07 3.69
N CYS A 199 -4.80 -9.71 4.78
CA CYS A 199 -3.37 -9.93 4.93
C CYS A 199 -3.05 -11.34 5.43
N ASP A 200 -2.02 -11.96 4.85
CA ASP A 200 -1.46 -13.22 5.32
C ASP A 200 -0.65 -13.01 6.60
N ARG A 201 0.17 -11.96 6.61
CA ARG A 201 0.94 -11.47 7.76
C ARG A 201 0.84 -9.97 7.88
N ILE A 202 1.07 -9.48 9.09
CA ILE A 202 1.07 -8.05 9.38
C ILE A 202 2.28 -7.65 10.21
N ALA A 203 2.73 -6.41 10.04
CA ALA A 203 3.63 -5.73 10.97
C ALA A 203 2.88 -4.58 11.65
N ILE A 204 3.03 -4.47 12.96
CA ILE A 204 2.54 -3.31 13.72
C ILE A 204 3.70 -2.36 13.93
N ILE A 205 3.57 -1.13 13.40
CA ILE A 205 4.57 -0.06 13.54
C ILE A 205 4.07 1.02 14.49
N GLN A 206 4.97 1.53 15.34
CA GLN A 206 4.73 2.64 16.23
C GLN A 206 6.00 3.44 16.44
N HIS A 207 5.90 4.77 16.37
CA HIS A 207 7.05 5.68 16.54
C HIS A 207 8.26 5.28 15.70
N GLY A 208 8.01 4.91 14.44
CA GLY A 208 9.04 4.52 13.49
C GLY A 208 9.65 3.14 13.69
N LYS A 209 9.18 2.33 14.66
CA LYS A 209 9.70 0.99 14.96
C LYS A 209 8.65 -0.08 14.78
N ILE A 210 9.04 -1.21 14.23
CA ILE A 210 8.22 -2.42 14.22
C ILE A 210 8.11 -2.95 15.65
N ARG A 211 6.89 -3.17 16.12
CA ARG A 211 6.58 -3.70 17.45
C ARG A 211 6.29 -5.19 17.44
N ALA A 212 5.67 -5.67 16.38
CA ALA A 212 5.36 -7.08 16.18
C ALA A 212 5.24 -7.39 14.69
N VAL A 213 5.55 -8.61 14.28
CA VAL A 213 5.37 -9.15 12.93
C VAL A 213 4.94 -10.59 13.03
N GLY A 214 3.86 -10.97 12.35
CA GLY A 214 3.39 -12.35 12.32
C GLY A 214 2.09 -12.50 11.56
N THR A 215 1.57 -13.73 11.49
CA THR A 215 0.19 -13.95 11.12
C THR A 215 -0.72 -13.41 12.21
N ILE A 216 -1.99 -13.17 11.91
CA ILE A 216 -2.97 -12.74 12.90
C ILE A 216 -3.04 -13.74 14.06
N GLN A 217 -2.95 -15.03 13.74
CA GLN A 217 -2.97 -16.12 14.73
C GLN A 217 -1.73 -16.10 15.62
N ASP A 218 -0.53 -15.86 15.08
CA ASP A 218 0.71 -15.73 15.87
C ASP A 218 0.60 -14.57 16.85
N LEU A 219 0.15 -13.41 16.37
CA LEU A 219 0.00 -12.21 17.19
C LEU A 219 -1.05 -12.39 18.29
N GLN A 220 -2.14 -13.10 18.00
CA GLN A 220 -3.16 -13.45 19.00
C GLN A 220 -2.64 -14.43 20.04
N ALA A 221 -1.81 -15.40 19.64
CA ALA A 221 -1.22 -16.38 20.57
C ALA A 221 -0.20 -15.75 21.53
N GLU A 222 0.54 -14.72 21.06
CA GLU A 222 1.48 -13.96 21.91
C GLU A 222 0.77 -13.00 22.89
N ALA A 223 -0.50 -12.70 22.62
CA ALA A 223 -1.31 -11.87 23.51
C ALA A 223 -1.76 -12.69 24.73
N THR A 224 -1.08 -12.53 25.84
CA THR A 224 -1.53 -13.07 27.13
C THR A 224 -2.92 -12.50 27.48
N GLY A 225 -4.00 -13.25 27.18
CA GLY A 225 -5.36 -12.81 27.50
C GLY A 225 -6.45 -13.19 26.47
N GLY A 226 -6.09 -13.71 25.29
CA GLY A 226 -7.09 -14.19 24.32
C GLY A 226 -7.88 -13.10 23.59
N GLY A 227 -7.38 -11.87 23.52
CA GLY A 227 -8.00 -10.74 22.85
C GLY A 227 -7.84 -10.76 21.32
N GLY A 228 -8.76 -10.09 20.61
CA GLY A 228 -8.67 -9.88 19.15
C GLY A 228 -7.49 -9.00 18.74
N LEU A 229 -7.27 -8.86 17.42
CA LEU A 229 -6.21 -8.00 16.87
C LEU A 229 -6.32 -6.56 17.40
N GLU A 230 -7.51 -6.06 17.65
CA GLU A 230 -7.75 -4.71 18.19
C GLU A 230 -7.10 -4.53 19.58
N GLU A 231 -7.28 -5.48 20.48
CA GLU A 231 -6.68 -5.41 21.83
C GLU A 231 -5.15 -5.44 21.76
N ILE A 232 -4.59 -6.29 20.88
CA ILE A 232 -3.15 -6.37 20.64
C ILE A 232 -2.63 -5.02 20.10
N PHE A 233 -3.33 -4.47 19.12
CA PHE A 233 -2.98 -3.19 18.53
C PHE A 233 -2.99 -2.07 19.56
N LEU A 234 -4.07 -1.92 20.33
CA LEU A 234 -4.20 -0.91 21.39
C LEU A 234 -3.09 -1.06 22.45
N ARG A 235 -2.78 -2.29 22.86
CA ARG A 235 -1.71 -2.56 23.83
C ARG A 235 -0.33 -2.17 23.29
N LEU A 236 -0.03 -2.54 22.04
CA LEU A 236 1.28 -2.26 21.42
C LEU A 236 1.45 -0.81 21.03
N THR A 237 0.35 -0.10 20.71
CA THR A 237 0.38 1.32 20.32
C THR A 237 0.14 2.27 21.49
N GLY A 238 -0.19 1.75 22.70
CA GLY A 238 -0.44 2.57 23.87
C GLY A 238 -1.68 3.45 23.76
N GLU A 239 -2.52 3.22 22.75
CA GLU A 239 -3.83 3.86 22.65
C GLU A 239 -4.76 3.25 23.72
N ARG A 240 -5.03 4.02 24.77
CA ARG A 240 -5.97 3.60 25.80
C ARG A 240 -7.38 3.52 25.20
N ALA A 241 -8.03 2.37 25.39
CA ALA A 241 -9.45 2.24 25.11
C ALA A 241 -10.24 3.35 25.84
N ALA A 242 -11.38 3.72 25.27
CA ALA A 242 -12.29 4.82 25.61
C ALA A 242 -12.70 5.02 27.09
N ARG A 243 -11.95 4.52 28.09
CA ARG A 243 -12.17 4.85 29.51
C ARG A 243 -12.01 6.34 29.79
N ASP A 244 -11.07 6.99 29.07
CA ASP A 244 -10.82 8.44 29.24
C ASP A 244 -11.96 9.30 28.66
N ALA A 245 -12.73 8.78 27.69
CA ALA A 245 -13.85 9.53 27.10
C ALA A 245 -15.05 9.62 28.06
N MET A 246 -15.28 8.62 28.89
CA MET A 246 -16.36 8.66 29.90
C MET A 246 -15.99 9.60 31.05
N GLU A 247 -14.72 9.63 31.48
CA GLU A 247 -14.28 10.58 32.52
C GLU A 247 -14.39 12.03 32.07
N VAL A 248 -14.22 12.31 30.75
CA VAL A 248 -14.39 13.67 30.20
C VAL A 248 -15.86 14.07 30.07
N LEU A 249 -16.77 13.12 29.88
CA LEU A 249 -18.22 13.37 29.80
C LEU A 249 -18.87 13.50 31.17
N ASP A 250 -18.24 12.93 32.22
CA ASP A 250 -18.72 12.97 33.60
C ASP A 250 -18.11 14.12 34.42
N ALA A 251 -17.22 14.95 33.82
CA ALA A 251 -16.60 16.13 34.41
C ALA A 251 -17.28 17.43 33.95
#